data_e34da15c2c1d1cfb9e8fd25c585b6198
#
_entry.id   e34da15c2c1d1cfb9e8fd25c585b6198
#
_cell.length_a   1.000
_cell.length_b   1.000
_cell.length_c   1.000
_cell.angle_alpha   90.00
_cell.angle_beta   90.00
_cell.angle_gamma   90.00
#
_symmetry.space_group_name_H-M   'P 1'
#
loop_
_entity.id
_entity.type
_entity.pdbx_description
1 polymer ?
#
loop_
_entity_poly.entity_id
_entity_poly.type
_entity_poly.pdbx_seq_one_letter_code
_entity_poly.pdbx_strand_id
1 'polypeptide(L)'
;MLHLEVGDFARFQRPGQLAAWLGLVPSLHQSGESETRGSITKTGSGFARRILVEAAWHYLREPRIGATLRDRHAGQPDHILQIAWRAQHRLYRLQRRLRARGKPGNVAVVAAARELACFLWAAAVAD
;
A
#
# COMPACT_ATOMS: atom_id res chain seq x y z
N MET A 1 12.05 -2.18 5.95
CA MET A 1 12.36 -0.84 5.43
C MET A 1 11.22 0.14 5.61
N LEU A 2 10.04 -0.17 5.11
CA LEU A 2 8.86 0.67 5.32
C LEU A 2 8.58 0.90 6.79
N HIS A 3 8.77 -0.12 7.59
CA HIS A 3 8.53 -0.05 9.02
C HIS A 3 9.42 1.03 9.70
N LEU A 4 10.63 1.18 9.24
CA LEU A 4 11.53 2.20 9.77
C LEU A 4 11.08 3.61 9.37
N GLU A 5 10.52 3.76 8.17
CA GLU A 5 10.06 5.05 7.70
C GLU A 5 8.77 5.49 8.39
N VAL A 6 7.85 4.57 8.57
CA VAL A 6 6.54 4.87 9.15
C VAL A 6 6.62 4.94 10.67
N GLY A 7 7.47 4.12 11.28
CA GLY A 7 7.54 3.97 12.72
C GLY A 7 6.43 3.09 13.23
N ASP A 8 5.68 3.57 14.20
CA ASP A 8 4.59 2.79 14.77
C ASP A 8 3.32 2.97 13.95
N PHE A 9 2.88 1.90 13.30
CA PHE A 9 1.65 1.92 12.52
C PHE A 9 0.43 2.25 13.36
N ALA A 10 0.47 1.93 14.66
CA ALA A 10 -0.67 2.17 15.55
C ALA A 10 -0.95 3.66 15.77
N ARG A 11 -0.03 4.56 15.43
CA ARG A 11 -0.29 5.99 15.52
C ARG A 11 -1.37 6.45 14.53
N PHE A 12 -1.65 5.63 13.52
CA PHE A 12 -2.74 5.90 12.59
C PHE A 12 -3.95 5.12 13.04
N GLN A 13 -5.03 5.80 13.32
CA GLN A 13 -6.25 5.17 13.81
C GLN A 13 -7.02 4.45 12.72
N ARG A 14 -6.83 4.86 11.48
CA ARG A 14 -7.49 4.27 10.33
C ARG A 14 -6.49 4.15 9.18
N PRO A 15 -6.67 3.14 8.31
CA PRO A 15 -5.72 2.93 7.21
C PRO A 15 -5.64 4.13 6.27
N GLY A 16 -6.75 4.85 6.08
CA GLY A 16 -6.75 6.03 5.23
C GLY A 16 -5.80 7.12 5.71
N GLN A 17 -5.59 7.20 7.02
CA GLN A 17 -4.66 8.18 7.56
C GLN A 17 -3.22 7.87 7.15
N LEU A 18 -2.85 6.60 7.14
CA LEU A 18 -1.53 6.20 6.67
C LEU A 18 -1.39 6.50 5.18
N ALA A 19 -2.39 6.18 4.38
CA ALA A 19 -2.35 6.45 2.95
C ALA A 19 -2.20 7.95 2.67
N ALA A 20 -2.89 8.77 3.43
CA ALA A 20 -2.79 10.22 3.29
C ALA A 20 -1.40 10.72 3.66
N TRP A 21 -0.83 10.21 4.74
CA TRP A 21 0.52 10.57 5.17
C TRP A 21 1.55 10.23 4.10
N LEU A 22 1.32 9.12 3.39
CA LEU A 22 2.21 8.68 2.32
C LEU A 22 1.97 9.42 1.01
N GLY A 23 0.96 10.28 0.95
CA GLY A 23 0.65 11.03 -0.26
C GLY A 23 0.04 10.19 -1.36
N LEU A 24 -0.65 9.12 -0.98
CA LEU A 24 -1.23 8.19 -1.94
C LEU A 24 -2.72 8.40 -2.18
N VAL A 25 -3.33 9.37 -1.51
CA VAL A 25 -4.74 9.67 -1.74
C VAL A 25 -4.87 10.74 -2.81
N PRO A 26 -5.95 10.73 -3.57
CA PRO A 26 -6.20 11.79 -4.54
C PRO A 26 -6.28 13.12 -3.80
N SER A 27 -5.60 14.08 -4.32
CA SER A 27 -5.57 15.34 -3.63
C SER A 27 -6.65 16.25 -4.15
N LEU A 28 -7.83 16.01 -3.69
CA LEU A 28 -8.92 16.93 -3.93
C LEU A 28 -8.73 18.20 -3.18
N HIS A 29 -7.80 18.20 -2.32
CA HIS A 29 -7.61 19.27 -1.41
C HIS A 29 -6.25 19.84 -1.57
N GLN A 30 -5.92 20.11 -2.78
CA GLN A 30 -4.72 20.75 -3.07
C GLN A 30 -4.81 22.20 -2.88
N SER A 31 -5.14 22.64 -1.79
CA SER A 31 -5.04 24.01 -1.43
C SER A 31 -3.60 24.31 -1.07
N GLY A 32 -3.25 25.54 -0.91
CA GLY A 32 -1.94 25.92 -0.47
C GLY A 32 -1.54 25.29 0.85
N GLU A 33 -2.51 25.03 1.69
CA GLU A 33 -2.25 24.36 2.95
C GLU A 33 -1.71 22.98 2.76
N SER A 34 -2.28 22.23 1.85
CA SER A 34 -1.83 20.90 1.55
C SER A 34 -0.39 20.90 1.09
N GLU A 35 -0.04 21.82 0.26
CA GLU A 35 1.31 21.92 -0.24
C GLU A 35 2.30 22.17 0.86
N THR A 36 1.96 23.06 1.76
CA THR A 36 2.84 23.38 2.87
C THR A 36 3.08 22.19 3.75
N ARG A 37 2.01 21.50 4.11
CA ARG A 37 2.14 20.30 4.93
C ARG A 37 2.87 19.19 4.20
N GLY A 38 2.59 19.06 2.93
CA GLY A 38 3.24 18.07 2.12
C GLY A 38 4.75 18.25 2.10
N SER A 39 5.21 19.48 2.05
CA SER A 39 6.64 19.71 2.02
C SER A 39 7.31 19.37 3.35
N ILE A 40 6.60 19.50 4.47
CA ILE A 40 7.16 19.17 5.76
C ILE A 40 7.36 17.66 5.92
N THR A 41 6.41 16.87 5.43
CA THR A 41 6.45 15.43 5.64
C THR A 41 7.09 14.67 4.48
N LYS A 42 7.35 15.35 3.39
CA LYS A 42 7.70 14.71 2.13
C LYS A 42 8.93 13.84 2.16
N THR A 43 9.93 14.19 2.96
CA THR A 43 11.18 13.44 2.93
C THR A 43 10.97 11.98 3.26
N GLY A 44 10.40 11.70 4.42
CA GLY A 44 10.15 10.33 4.83
C GLY A 44 9.04 9.68 4.02
N SER A 45 7.92 10.39 3.85
CA SER A 45 6.78 9.82 3.15
C SER A 45 7.07 9.58 1.67
N GLY A 46 7.93 10.39 1.06
CA GLY A 46 8.30 10.18 -0.34
C GLY A 46 9.06 8.89 -0.55
N PHE A 47 9.96 8.55 0.35
CA PHE A 47 10.70 7.30 0.28
C PHE A 47 9.76 6.10 0.47
N ALA A 48 8.92 6.16 1.49
CA ALA A 48 7.96 5.09 1.77
C ALA A 48 6.98 4.91 0.62
N ARG A 49 6.53 6.00 0.02
CA ARG A 49 5.64 5.94 -1.13
C ARG A 49 6.30 5.21 -2.30
N ARG A 50 7.57 5.48 -2.58
CA ARG A 50 8.27 4.79 -3.67
C ARG A 50 8.39 3.30 -3.41
N ILE A 51 8.67 2.92 -2.17
CA ILE A 51 8.74 1.50 -1.82
C ILE A 51 7.40 0.82 -2.10
N LEU A 52 6.30 1.46 -1.71
CA LEU A 52 4.98 0.89 -1.91
C LEU A 52 4.58 0.82 -3.38
N VAL A 53 4.94 1.85 -4.15
CA VAL A 53 4.64 1.83 -5.59
C VAL A 53 5.42 0.72 -6.27
N GLU A 54 6.68 0.53 -5.93
CA GLU A 54 7.47 -0.57 -6.49
C GLU A 54 6.87 -1.92 -6.09
N ALA A 55 6.48 -2.07 -4.84
CA ALA A 55 5.85 -3.30 -4.38
C ALA A 55 4.54 -3.55 -5.12
N ALA A 56 3.77 -2.50 -5.38
CA ALA A 56 2.48 -2.63 -6.05
C ALA A 56 2.60 -3.17 -7.47
N TRP A 57 3.71 -2.91 -8.17
CA TRP A 57 3.93 -3.48 -9.49
C TRP A 57 3.91 -5.01 -9.48
N HIS A 58 4.35 -5.62 -8.39
CA HIS A 58 4.36 -7.08 -8.29
C HIS A 58 2.96 -7.68 -8.26
N TYR A 59 1.96 -6.91 -7.89
CA TYR A 59 0.59 -7.38 -7.81
C TYR A 59 -0.14 -7.35 -9.15
N LEU A 60 0.56 -7.02 -10.22
CA LEU A 60 0.02 -7.22 -11.57
C LEU A 60 -0.01 -8.70 -11.95
N ARG A 61 0.75 -9.51 -11.26
CA ARG A 61 0.78 -10.94 -11.51
C ARG A 61 -0.41 -11.63 -10.87
N GLU A 62 -0.87 -12.69 -11.50
CA GLU A 62 -1.95 -13.48 -10.96
C GLU A 62 -1.60 -13.98 -9.56
N PRO A 63 -2.54 -13.91 -8.60
CA PRO A 63 -2.26 -14.37 -7.23
C PRO A 63 -1.92 -15.85 -7.21
N ARG A 64 -0.81 -16.17 -6.56
CA ARG A 64 -0.41 -17.56 -6.37
C ARG A 64 0.63 -17.63 -5.25
N ILE A 65 0.73 -18.80 -4.66
CA ILE A 65 1.74 -19.06 -3.64
C ILE A 65 2.75 -20.04 -4.21
N GLY A 66 3.92 -19.53 -4.58
CA GLY A 66 5.02 -20.36 -5.03
C GLY A 66 5.82 -20.91 -3.85
N ALA A 67 6.84 -21.71 -4.15
CA ALA A 67 7.65 -22.35 -3.12
C ALA A 67 8.31 -21.33 -2.19
N THR A 68 8.83 -20.23 -2.72
CA THR A 68 9.48 -19.22 -1.92
C THR A 68 8.53 -18.55 -0.93
N LEU A 69 7.31 -18.21 -1.40
CA LEU A 69 6.32 -17.63 -0.51
C LEU A 69 5.84 -18.63 0.53
N ARG A 70 5.72 -19.90 0.14
CA ARG A 70 5.31 -20.94 1.06
C ARG A 70 6.31 -21.06 2.22
N ASP A 71 7.60 -20.97 1.91
CA ASP A 71 8.63 -20.99 2.93
C ASP A 71 8.53 -19.79 3.86
N ARG A 72 8.23 -18.60 3.30
CA ARG A 72 8.07 -17.39 4.09
C ARG A 72 6.84 -17.44 4.96
N HIS A 73 5.82 -18.20 4.57
CA HIS A 73 4.59 -18.34 5.34
C HIS A 73 4.77 -19.21 6.57
N ALA A 74 5.78 -20.06 6.57
CA ALA A 74 6.01 -20.97 7.69
C ALA A 74 6.19 -20.16 8.98
N GLY A 75 5.41 -20.51 10.01
CA GLY A 75 5.48 -19.83 11.28
C GLY A 75 4.73 -18.51 11.37
N GLN A 76 4.10 -18.05 10.30
CA GLN A 76 3.32 -16.82 10.35
C GLN A 76 1.90 -17.10 10.85
N PRO A 77 1.31 -16.15 11.61
CA PRO A 77 -0.08 -16.33 12.08
C PRO A 77 -1.06 -16.39 10.91
N ASP A 78 -2.10 -17.22 11.06
CA ASP A 78 -3.11 -17.41 10.02
C ASP A 78 -3.78 -16.12 9.60
N HIS A 79 -4.09 -15.23 10.56
CA HIS A 79 -4.78 -13.99 10.21
C HIS A 79 -3.93 -13.09 9.34
N ILE A 80 -2.62 -13.12 9.50
CA ILE A 80 -1.70 -12.35 8.65
C ILE A 80 -1.66 -12.96 7.25
N LEU A 81 -1.62 -14.28 7.16
CA LEU A 81 -1.65 -14.96 5.86
C LEU A 81 -2.94 -14.69 5.11
N GLN A 82 -4.06 -14.62 5.82
CA GLN A 82 -5.34 -14.29 5.20
C GLN A 82 -5.37 -12.86 4.67
N ILE A 83 -4.81 -11.92 5.42
CA ILE A 83 -4.71 -10.53 4.97
C ILE A 83 -3.84 -10.46 3.71
N ALA A 84 -2.71 -11.14 3.71
CA ALA A 84 -1.81 -11.14 2.57
C ALA A 84 -2.45 -11.74 1.32
N TRP A 85 -3.19 -12.83 1.49
CA TRP A 85 -3.87 -13.47 0.37
C TRP A 85 -4.97 -12.58 -0.20
N ARG A 86 -5.76 -11.96 0.66
CA ARG A 86 -6.79 -11.01 0.22
C ARG A 86 -6.16 -9.83 -0.52
N ALA A 87 -5.01 -9.36 -0.03
CA ALA A 87 -4.31 -8.25 -0.68
C ALA A 87 -3.89 -8.64 -2.09
N GLN A 88 -3.32 -9.84 -2.30
CA GLN A 88 -2.92 -10.27 -3.62
C GLN A 88 -4.10 -10.23 -4.60
N HIS A 89 -5.23 -10.80 -4.19
CA HIS A 89 -6.41 -10.85 -5.05
C HIS A 89 -6.98 -9.47 -5.31
N ARG A 90 -7.10 -8.67 -4.26
CA ARG A 90 -7.68 -7.33 -4.38
C ARG A 90 -6.85 -6.43 -5.28
N LEU A 91 -5.53 -6.41 -5.07
CA LEU A 91 -4.66 -5.52 -5.81
C LEU A 91 -4.53 -5.95 -7.27
N TYR A 92 -4.53 -7.25 -7.52
CA TYR A 92 -4.52 -7.77 -8.87
C TYR A 92 -5.79 -7.34 -9.63
N ARG A 93 -6.96 -7.55 -9.03
CA ARG A 93 -8.23 -7.20 -9.68
C ARG A 93 -8.39 -5.70 -9.86
N LEU A 94 -7.95 -4.93 -8.89
CA LEU A 94 -8.03 -3.47 -8.97
C LEU A 94 -7.24 -2.95 -10.17
N GLN A 95 -6.01 -3.38 -10.32
CA GLN A 95 -5.17 -2.92 -11.41
C GLN A 95 -5.71 -3.37 -12.76
N ARG A 96 -6.17 -4.61 -12.85
CA ARG A 96 -6.77 -5.10 -14.10
C ARG A 96 -8.00 -4.29 -14.47
N ARG A 97 -8.86 -4.01 -13.51
CA ARG A 97 -10.08 -3.25 -13.77
C ARG A 97 -9.76 -1.83 -14.23
N LEU A 98 -8.82 -1.17 -13.57
CA LEU A 98 -8.47 0.19 -13.94
C LEU A 98 -7.84 0.24 -15.34
N ARG A 99 -6.97 -0.70 -15.65
CA ARG A 99 -6.37 -0.75 -16.98
C ARG A 99 -7.41 -1.05 -18.06
N ALA A 100 -8.37 -1.91 -17.76
CA ALA A 100 -9.45 -2.23 -18.70
C ALA A 100 -10.32 -1.01 -18.99
N ARG A 101 -10.39 -0.06 -18.06
CA ARG A 101 -11.11 1.20 -18.26
C ARG A 101 -10.28 2.27 -18.94
N GLY A 102 -9.08 1.93 -19.37
CA GLY A 102 -8.21 2.86 -20.08
C GLY A 102 -7.33 3.71 -19.18
N LYS A 103 -7.26 3.44 -17.89
CA LYS A 103 -6.38 4.20 -17.01
C LYS A 103 -4.92 3.84 -17.29
N PRO A 104 -4.02 4.82 -17.32
CA PRO A 104 -2.61 4.53 -17.49
C PRO A 104 -2.06 3.64 -16.39
N GLY A 105 -1.04 2.85 -16.73
CA GLY A 105 -0.46 1.91 -15.78
C GLY A 105 0.06 2.56 -14.51
N ASN A 106 0.66 3.75 -14.62
CA ASN A 106 1.17 4.45 -13.45
C ASN A 106 0.05 4.93 -12.52
N VAL A 107 -1.12 5.26 -13.08
CA VAL A 107 -2.28 5.61 -12.27
C VAL A 107 -2.82 4.38 -11.56
N ALA A 108 -2.91 3.26 -12.27
CA ALA A 108 -3.40 2.02 -11.68
C ALA A 108 -2.48 1.53 -10.56
N VAL A 109 -1.17 1.62 -10.73
CA VAL A 109 -0.24 1.16 -9.72
C VAL A 109 -0.26 2.04 -8.48
N VAL A 110 -0.47 3.35 -8.62
CA VAL A 110 -0.58 4.23 -7.46
C VAL A 110 -1.84 3.91 -6.67
N ALA A 111 -2.95 3.63 -7.36
CA ALA A 111 -4.18 3.21 -6.68
C ALA A 111 -3.95 1.91 -5.90
N ALA A 112 -3.22 0.96 -6.50
CA ALA A 112 -2.87 -0.28 -5.81
C ALA A 112 -1.95 -0.03 -4.61
N ALA A 113 -1.00 0.88 -4.74
CA ALA A 113 -0.10 1.21 -3.64
C ALA A 113 -0.87 1.78 -2.45
N ARG A 114 -1.87 2.60 -2.71
CA ARG A 114 -2.71 3.15 -1.65
C ARG A 114 -3.43 2.03 -0.90
N GLU A 115 -4.00 1.07 -1.64
CA GLU A 115 -4.68 -0.05 -1.00
C GLU A 115 -3.70 -0.97 -0.29
N LEU A 116 -2.51 -1.15 -0.86
CA LEU A 116 -1.47 -1.94 -0.21
C LEU A 116 -1.10 -1.33 1.14
N ALA A 117 -1.00 -0.01 1.22
CA ALA A 117 -0.74 0.65 2.49
C ALA A 117 -1.81 0.33 3.52
N CYS A 118 -3.07 0.27 3.09
CA CYS A 118 -4.16 -0.08 3.98
C CYS A 118 -4.07 -1.53 4.47
N PHE A 119 -3.69 -2.46 3.61
CA PHE A 119 -3.49 -3.84 4.02
C PHE A 119 -2.32 -3.98 4.98
N LEU A 120 -1.24 -3.23 4.76
CA LEU A 120 -0.10 -3.25 5.66
C LEU A 120 -0.46 -2.70 7.02
N TRP A 121 -1.25 -1.62 7.05
CA TRP A 121 -1.74 -1.10 8.31
C TRP A 121 -2.58 -2.15 9.05
N ALA A 122 -3.49 -2.81 8.34
CA ALA A 122 -4.34 -3.83 8.94
C ALA A 122 -3.51 -4.97 9.53
N ALA A 123 -2.48 -5.41 8.80
CA ALA A 123 -1.61 -6.48 9.30
C ALA A 123 -0.81 -6.03 10.53
N ALA A 124 -0.33 -4.79 10.51
CA ALA A 124 0.52 -4.29 11.58
C ALA A 124 -0.24 -4.08 12.89
N VAL A 125 -1.52 -3.70 12.81
CA VAL A 125 -2.32 -3.43 14.01
C VAL A 125 -3.20 -4.60 14.41
N ALA A 126 -3.16 -5.71 13.70
CA ALA A 126 -4.04 -6.85 13.95
C ALA A 126 -3.65 -7.65 15.18
N ASP A 127 -2.49 -7.42 15.75
CA ASP A 127 -2.02 -8.17 16.94
C ASP A 127 -2.67 -7.70 18.23
#